data_30d5b1c941e7ea2456b8c18f074c2632
#
_entry.id   30d5b1c941e7ea2456b8c18f074c2632
#
_cell.length_a   1.000
_cell.length_b   1.000
_cell.length_c   1.000
_cell.angle_alpha   90.00
_cell.angle_beta   90.00
_cell.angle_gamma   90.00
#
_symmetry.space_group_name_H-M   'P 1'
#
loop_
_entity.id
_entity.type
_entity.pdbx_description
1 polymer ?
#
loop_
_entity_poly.entity_id
_entity_poly.type
_entity_poly.pdbx_seq_one_letter_code
_entity_poly.pdbx_strand_id
1 'polypeptide(L)'
;MYQKAREVSRAVFKLSKAFPREEMYSLTDQIRRSVRSVGAQISEAWGKRRYEKHFVSKLTDADAEQMETQHWVGEALDCGYISLAEAAQLNSGLEEVGRMLNSMMAKADSFCGSPDGVLREDTTGYFTAAPTDD
;
A
#
# COMPACT_ATOMS: atom_id res chain seq x y z
N MET A 1 -5.64 -4.23 -5.86
CA MET A 1 -4.73 -3.99 -4.70
C MET A 1 -3.71 -2.89 -4.97
N TYR A 2 -2.88 -3.05 -5.93
CA TYR A 2 -1.87 -2.05 -6.27
C TYR A 2 -2.52 -0.72 -6.62
N GLN A 3 -3.58 -0.72 -7.40
CA GLN A 3 -4.29 0.47 -7.73
C GLN A 3 -4.86 1.15 -6.51
N LYS A 4 -5.40 0.40 -5.59
CA LYS A 4 -5.96 0.97 -4.36
C LYS A 4 -4.86 1.62 -3.53
N ALA A 5 -3.69 1.00 -3.46
CA ALA A 5 -2.55 1.57 -2.76
C ALA A 5 -2.16 2.91 -3.38
N ARG A 6 -2.14 3.00 -4.70
CA ARG A 6 -1.81 4.25 -5.38
C ARG A 6 -2.89 5.31 -5.18
N GLU A 7 -4.14 4.89 -5.14
CA GLU A 7 -5.25 5.80 -4.92
C GLU A 7 -5.14 6.45 -3.54
N VAL A 8 -4.85 5.65 -2.51
CA VAL A 8 -4.68 6.17 -1.16
C VAL A 8 -3.45 7.09 -1.11
N SER A 9 -2.38 6.72 -1.80
CA SER A 9 -1.18 7.54 -1.86
C SER A 9 -1.48 8.93 -2.44
N ARG A 10 -2.27 8.98 -3.50
CA ARG A 10 -2.66 10.26 -4.11
C ARG A 10 -3.51 11.08 -3.15
N ALA A 11 -4.42 10.43 -2.44
CA ALA A 11 -5.27 11.12 -1.47
C ALA A 11 -4.46 11.71 -0.33
N VAL A 12 -3.49 10.96 0.18
CA VAL A 12 -2.59 11.43 1.23
C VAL A 12 -1.78 12.64 0.73
N PHE A 13 -1.25 12.55 -0.47
CA PHE A 13 -0.46 13.65 -1.02
C PHE A 13 -1.30 14.92 -1.11
N LYS A 14 -2.53 14.79 -1.59
CA LYS A 14 -3.41 15.93 -1.75
C LYS A 14 -3.78 16.55 -0.40
N LEU A 15 -4.16 15.74 0.56
CA LEU A 15 -4.53 16.23 1.89
C LEU A 15 -3.34 16.84 2.61
N SER A 16 -2.17 16.22 2.48
CA SER A 16 -1.00 16.68 3.21
C SER A 16 -0.43 17.99 2.68
N LYS A 17 -0.86 18.46 1.53
CA LYS A 17 -0.46 19.78 1.05
C LYS A 17 -0.93 20.88 2.00
N ALA A 18 -1.99 20.65 2.75
CA ALA A 18 -2.52 21.62 3.69
C ALA A 18 -1.91 21.51 5.09
N PHE A 19 -1.01 20.56 5.30
CA PHE A 19 -0.38 20.40 6.62
C PHE A 19 0.53 21.61 6.89
N PRO A 20 0.71 21.98 8.16
CA PRO A 20 1.56 23.11 8.49
C PRO A 20 2.98 22.91 7.98
N ARG A 21 3.60 24.01 7.60
CA ARG A 21 4.96 23.98 7.08
C ARG A 21 5.93 23.37 8.07
N GLU A 22 5.70 23.57 9.36
CA GLU A 22 6.56 23.02 10.41
C GLU A 22 6.57 21.50 10.44
N GLU A 23 5.59 20.85 9.79
CA GLU A 23 5.52 19.41 9.73
C GLU A 23 6.21 18.82 8.51
N MET A 24 6.78 19.66 7.66
CA MET A 24 7.33 19.19 6.38
C MET A 24 8.31 18.03 6.52
N TYR A 25 9.21 18.12 7.50
CA TYR A 25 10.24 17.11 7.72
C TYR A 25 9.89 16.14 8.84
N SER A 26 8.67 16.18 9.31
CA SER A 26 8.22 15.26 10.34
C SER A 26 6.97 14.52 9.85
N LEU A 27 5.79 14.93 10.25
CA LEU A 27 4.56 14.23 9.92
C LEU A 27 4.32 14.14 8.40
N THR A 28 4.48 15.25 7.69
CA THR A 28 4.23 15.29 6.26
C THR A 28 5.14 14.29 5.54
N ASP A 29 6.41 14.32 5.86
CA ASP A 29 7.38 13.43 5.24
C ASP A 29 7.06 11.97 5.58
N GLN A 30 6.77 11.67 6.82
CA GLN A 30 6.52 10.31 7.26
C GLN A 30 5.28 9.70 6.61
N ILE A 31 4.18 10.44 6.55
CA ILE A 31 2.95 9.90 5.99
C ILE A 31 3.10 9.67 4.48
N ARG A 32 3.80 10.57 3.80
CA ARG A 32 4.04 10.42 2.37
C ARG A 32 4.96 9.25 2.08
N ARG A 33 6.01 9.08 2.88
CA ARG A 33 6.94 7.98 2.68
C ARG A 33 6.28 6.64 2.91
N SER A 34 5.55 6.49 4.00
CA SER A 34 4.94 5.20 4.33
C SER A 34 3.89 4.81 3.31
N VAL A 35 3.03 5.75 2.90
CA VAL A 35 1.97 5.41 1.95
C VAL A 35 2.53 5.09 0.56
N ARG A 36 3.60 5.77 0.16
CA ARG A 36 4.24 5.46 -1.12
C ARG A 36 4.96 4.12 -1.07
N SER A 37 5.47 3.78 0.10
CA SER A 37 6.17 2.51 0.28
C SER A 37 5.23 1.32 0.13
N VAL A 38 3.95 1.48 0.45
CA VAL A 38 2.98 0.39 0.28
C VAL A 38 3.00 -0.09 -1.17
N GLY A 39 2.80 0.82 -2.11
CA GLY A 39 2.79 0.46 -3.53
C GLY A 39 4.14 -0.04 -4.02
N ALA A 40 5.23 0.58 -3.54
CA ALA A 40 6.57 0.16 -3.92
C ALA A 40 6.86 -1.28 -3.49
N GLN A 41 6.48 -1.64 -2.27
CA GLN A 41 6.69 -3.00 -1.78
C GLN A 41 5.84 -4.01 -2.54
N ILE A 42 4.61 -3.63 -2.89
CA ILE A 42 3.75 -4.50 -3.70
C ILE A 42 4.39 -4.76 -5.06
N SER A 43 4.90 -3.71 -5.69
CA SER A 43 5.57 -3.83 -6.98
C SER A 43 6.79 -4.73 -6.89
N GLU A 44 7.59 -4.57 -5.84
CA GLU A 44 8.76 -5.42 -5.63
C GLU A 44 8.37 -6.87 -5.35
N ALA A 45 7.27 -7.09 -4.62
CA ALA A 45 6.79 -8.43 -4.37
C ALA A 45 6.49 -9.14 -5.69
N TRP A 46 5.80 -8.42 -6.59
CA TRP A 46 5.45 -9.02 -7.88
C TRP A 46 6.69 -9.36 -8.68
N GLY A 47 7.72 -8.51 -8.64
CA GLY A 47 8.99 -8.76 -9.30
C GLY A 47 9.76 -9.94 -8.71
N LYS A 48 9.44 -10.33 -7.48
CA LYS A 48 10.11 -11.41 -6.79
C LYS A 48 9.27 -12.69 -6.68
N ARG A 49 8.18 -12.75 -7.42
CA ARG A 49 7.25 -13.89 -7.30
C ARG A 49 7.83 -15.23 -7.76
N ARG A 50 8.99 -15.21 -8.36
CA ARG A 50 9.69 -16.44 -8.67
C ARG A 50 10.06 -17.20 -7.39
N TYR A 51 10.30 -16.48 -6.30
CA TYR A 51 10.71 -17.06 -5.03
C TYR A 51 9.64 -16.74 -3.99
N GLU A 52 8.88 -17.77 -3.60
CA GLU A 52 7.71 -17.57 -2.73
C GLU A 52 8.06 -16.85 -1.43
N LYS A 53 9.18 -17.21 -0.80
CA LYS A 53 9.57 -16.57 0.47
C LYS A 53 9.83 -15.07 0.29
N HIS A 54 10.44 -14.68 -0.83
CA HIS A 54 10.70 -13.27 -1.09
C HIS A 54 9.40 -12.54 -1.41
N PHE A 55 8.51 -13.19 -2.13
CA PHE A 55 7.21 -12.64 -2.46
C PHE A 55 6.41 -12.34 -1.19
N VAL A 56 6.29 -13.33 -0.30
CA VAL A 56 5.56 -13.17 0.96
C VAL A 56 6.23 -12.13 1.86
N SER A 57 7.55 -12.13 1.91
CA SER A 57 8.28 -11.16 2.71
C SER A 57 7.98 -9.73 2.28
N LYS A 58 7.96 -9.48 0.97
CA LYS A 58 7.66 -8.13 0.46
C LYS A 58 6.21 -7.75 0.69
N LEU A 59 5.28 -8.69 0.60
CA LEU A 59 3.88 -8.40 0.91
C LEU A 59 3.71 -8.09 2.40
N THR A 60 4.47 -8.77 3.25
CA THR A 60 4.49 -8.48 4.69
C THR A 60 5.01 -7.06 4.94
N ASP A 61 6.05 -6.66 4.22
CA ASP A 61 6.58 -5.30 4.33
C ASP A 61 5.53 -4.27 3.89
N ALA A 62 4.80 -4.56 2.82
CA ALA A 62 3.74 -3.67 2.36
C ALA A 62 2.65 -3.52 3.42
N ASP A 63 2.28 -4.62 4.07
CA ASP A 63 1.26 -4.60 5.11
C ASP A 63 1.72 -3.76 6.31
N ALA A 64 2.98 -3.90 6.69
CA ALA A 64 3.55 -3.09 7.77
C ALA A 64 3.53 -1.60 7.41
N GLU A 65 3.81 -1.26 6.15
CA GLU A 65 3.79 0.13 5.73
C GLU A 65 2.38 0.72 5.73
N GLN A 66 1.37 -0.07 5.38
CA GLN A 66 0.01 0.45 5.45
C GLN A 66 -0.42 0.66 6.90
N MET A 67 0.02 -0.20 7.82
CA MET A 67 -0.25 0.00 9.24
C MET A 67 0.44 1.25 9.76
N GLU A 68 1.68 1.47 9.35
CA GLU A 68 2.40 2.69 9.72
C GLU A 68 1.68 3.93 9.19
N THR A 69 1.15 3.85 7.97
CA THR A 69 0.40 4.97 7.40
C THR A 69 -0.84 5.27 8.22
N GLN A 70 -1.53 4.24 8.72
CA GLN A 70 -2.68 4.44 9.59
C GLN A 70 -2.28 5.14 10.89
N HIS A 71 -1.10 4.83 11.40
CA HIS A 71 -0.57 5.53 12.57
C HIS A 71 -0.42 7.03 12.27
N TRP A 72 0.18 7.38 11.12
CA TRP A 72 0.36 8.79 10.78
C TRP A 72 -0.96 9.48 10.48
N VAL A 73 -1.94 8.76 9.93
CA VAL A 73 -3.28 9.31 9.75
C VAL A 73 -3.87 9.68 11.10
N GLY A 74 -3.69 8.83 12.11
CA GLY A 74 -4.15 9.10 13.46
C GLY A 74 -3.47 10.34 14.05
N GLU A 75 -2.17 10.49 13.81
CA GLU A 75 -1.44 11.67 14.28
C GLU A 75 -1.97 12.93 13.60
N ALA A 76 -2.23 12.89 12.32
CA ALA A 76 -2.77 14.03 11.59
C ALA A 76 -4.16 14.40 12.09
N LEU A 77 -4.98 13.40 12.40
CA LEU A 77 -6.31 13.63 12.96
C LEU A 77 -6.20 14.27 14.35
N ASP A 78 -5.34 13.75 15.19
CA ASP A 78 -5.15 14.28 16.54
C ASP A 78 -4.69 15.73 16.53
N CYS A 79 -3.88 16.09 15.55
CA CYS A 79 -3.42 17.47 15.43
C CYS A 79 -4.44 18.40 14.76
N GLY A 80 -5.54 17.84 14.29
CA GLY A 80 -6.57 18.65 13.64
C GLY A 80 -6.25 19.01 12.20
N TYR A 81 -5.31 18.31 11.56
CA TYR A 81 -4.93 18.62 10.20
C TYR A 81 -5.87 18.01 9.15
N ILE A 82 -6.58 16.97 9.53
CA ILE A 82 -7.60 16.36 8.67
C ILE A 82 -8.85 16.11 9.49
N SER A 83 -9.98 15.99 8.82
CA SER A 83 -11.25 15.73 9.49
C SER A 83 -11.41 14.26 9.83
N LEU A 84 -12.35 13.97 10.72
CA LEU A 84 -12.65 12.58 11.06
C LEU A 84 -13.09 11.80 9.81
N ALA A 85 -13.89 12.44 8.95
CA ALA A 85 -14.34 11.78 7.72
C ALA A 85 -13.18 11.47 6.78
N GLU A 86 -12.23 12.41 6.67
CA GLU A 86 -11.05 12.21 5.84
C GLU A 86 -10.19 11.08 6.38
N ALA A 87 -9.99 11.06 7.71
CA ALA A 87 -9.22 10.00 8.33
C ALA A 87 -9.88 8.63 8.12
N ALA A 88 -11.20 8.57 8.28
CA ALA A 88 -11.94 7.33 8.11
C ALA A 88 -11.83 6.80 6.68
N GLN A 89 -11.88 7.70 5.71
CA GLN A 89 -11.78 7.33 4.32
C GLN A 89 -10.39 6.78 3.98
N LEU A 90 -9.34 7.44 4.47
CA LEU A 90 -7.98 6.97 4.26
C LEU A 90 -7.77 5.60 4.91
N ASN A 91 -8.20 5.45 6.15
CA ASN A 91 -8.03 4.20 6.86
C ASN A 91 -8.82 3.06 6.22
N SER A 92 -10.00 3.35 5.70
CA SER A 92 -10.80 2.35 4.99
C SER A 92 -10.05 1.82 3.76
N GLY A 93 -9.41 2.72 3.01
CA GLY A 93 -8.61 2.32 1.86
C GLY A 93 -7.40 1.50 2.25
N LEU A 94 -6.71 1.89 3.33
CA LEU A 94 -5.54 1.18 3.81
C LEU A 94 -5.91 -0.20 4.33
N GLU A 95 -7.03 -0.30 5.03
CA GLU A 95 -7.51 -1.60 5.54
C GLU A 95 -7.89 -2.53 4.40
N GLU A 96 -8.47 -1.98 3.35
CA GLU A 96 -8.80 -2.78 2.17
C GLU A 96 -7.53 -3.34 1.54
N VAL A 97 -6.49 -2.51 1.41
CA VAL A 97 -5.20 -2.97 0.90
C VAL A 97 -4.65 -4.07 1.80
N GLY A 98 -4.74 -3.90 3.11
CA GLY A 98 -4.27 -4.90 4.07
C GLY A 98 -4.98 -6.23 3.91
N ARG A 99 -6.30 -6.21 3.73
CA ARG A 99 -7.06 -7.43 3.52
C ARG A 99 -6.64 -8.14 2.23
N MET A 100 -6.43 -7.37 1.16
CA MET A 100 -5.99 -7.94 -0.11
C MET A 100 -4.58 -8.51 -0.01
N LEU A 101 -3.69 -7.83 0.72
CA LEU A 101 -2.33 -8.33 0.93
C LEU A 101 -2.36 -9.66 1.68
N ASN A 102 -3.15 -9.74 2.73
CA ASN A 102 -3.23 -10.96 3.51
C ASN A 102 -3.86 -12.11 2.73
N SER A 103 -4.84 -11.81 1.90
CA SER A 103 -5.44 -12.81 1.01
C SER A 103 -4.40 -13.33 0.01
N MET A 104 -3.60 -12.42 -0.55
CA MET A 104 -2.58 -12.80 -1.51
C MET A 104 -1.48 -13.65 -0.86
N MET A 105 -1.09 -13.31 0.37
CA MET A 105 -0.11 -14.09 1.10
C MET A 105 -0.63 -15.50 1.39
N ALA A 106 -1.91 -15.62 1.73
CA ALA A 106 -2.50 -16.93 2.00
C ALA A 106 -2.55 -17.80 0.75
N LYS A 107 -2.54 -17.18 -0.41
CA LYS A 107 -2.58 -17.89 -1.70
C LYS A 107 -1.27 -17.73 -2.46
N ALA A 108 -0.17 -17.56 -1.75
CA ALA A 108 1.11 -17.24 -2.39
C ALA A 108 1.50 -18.26 -3.44
N ASP A 109 1.24 -19.51 -3.22
CA ASP A 109 1.57 -20.55 -4.18
C ASP A 109 0.84 -20.39 -5.52
N SER A 110 -0.30 -19.69 -5.53
CA SER A 110 -1.03 -19.44 -6.77
C SER A 110 -0.38 -18.35 -7.61
N PHE A 111 0.41 -17.48 -6.98
CA PHE A 111 1.02 -16.35 -7.68
C PHE A 111 2.49 -16.56 -8.00
N CYS A 112 3.12 -17.52 -7.34
CA CYS A 112 4.55 -17.74 -7.51
C CYS A 112 4.81 -18.69 -8.66
N GLY A 113 6.01 -18.66 -9.21
CA GLY A 113 6.37 -19.50 -10.33
C GLY A 113 6.34 -20.97 -9.97
N SER A 114 6.03 -21.80 -10.96
CA SER A 114 6.09 -23.22 -10.75
C SER A 114 7.57 -23.64 -10.73
N PRO A 115 7.87 -24.87 -10.39
CA PRO A 115 9.25 -25.32 -10.33
C PRO A 115 10.04 -25.10 -11.61
N ASP A 116 9.36 -25.02 -12.74
CA ASP A 116 10.03 -24.73 -14.01
C ASP A 116 10.04 -23.23 -14.31
N GLY A 117 9.55 -22.42 -13.41
CA GLY A 117 9.60 -20.98 -13.58
C GLY A 117 8.44 -20.38 -14.35
N VAL A 118 7.47 -21.15 -14.72
CA VAL A 118 6.34 -20.64 -15.48
C VAL A 118 5.33 -20.02 -14.54
N LEU A 119 4.93 -18.79 -14.83
CA LEU A 119 3.95 -18.10 -14.02
C LEU A 119 2.56 -18.32 -14.59
N ARG A 120 1.56 -18.30 -13.72
CA ARG A 120 0.20 -18.49 -14.15
C ARG A 120 -0.39 -17.19 -14.64
N GLU A 121 -1.18 -17.28 -15.68
CA GLU A 121 -1.75 -16.10 -16.26
C GLU A 121 -2.80 -15.45 -15.37
N ASP A 122 -3.52 -16.24 -14.64
CA ASP A 122 -4.59 -15.68 -13.80
C ASP A 122 -4.06 -14.78 -12.70
N THR A 123 -2.78 -14.80 -12.43
CA THR A 123 -2.23 -13.93 -11.40
C THR A 123 -2.24 -12.47 -11.84
N THR A 124 -2.29 -12.21 -13.11
CA THR A 124 -2.21 -10.85 -13.60
C THR A 124 -3.37 -10.00 -13.15
N GLY A 125 -4.50 -10.58 -12.86
CA GLY A 125 -5.67 -9.82 -12.47
C GLY A 125 -5.46 -8.92 -11.26
N TYR A 126 -4.48 -9.21 -10.43
CA TYR A 126 -4.24 -8.40 -9.24
C TYR A 126 -3.44 -7.12 -9.55
N PHE A 127 -2.76 -7.10 -10.68
CA PHE A 127 -1.96 -5.95 -11.01
C PHE A 127 -2.41 -5.20 -12.21
N THR A 128 -3.17 -5.81 -13.02
CA THR A 128 -3.37 -5.31 -14.28
C THR A 128 -3.94 -4.05 -14.40
N ALA A 129 -4.81 -3.82 -13.80
CA ALA A 129 -5.50 -2.80 -14.09
C ALA A 129 -4.91 -1.58 -13.86
N ALA A 130 -3.99 -1.65 -13.34
CA ALA A 130 -3.46 -0.57 -12.95
C ALA A 130 -3.54 0.54 -13.74
N PRO A 131 -3.43 0.47 -14.72
CA PRO A 131 -3.17 1.57 -15.40
C PRO A 131 -4.06 2.57 -15.50
N THR A 132 -4.96 2.18 -15.54
CA THR A 132 -5.72 3.00 -15.99
C THR A 132 -6.01 4.07 -15.30
N ASP A 133 -5.95 4.03 -14.42
CA ASP A 133 -6.44 4.91 -13.74
C ASP A 133 -5.88 6.06 -13.66
N ASP A 134 -5.29 6.20 -14.14
CA ASP A 134 -4.83 7.31 -14.05
C ASP A 134 -5.23 8.24 -14.41
#